data_7832dac96f8ea0018dbd3bb07239aaa4
#
_entry.id   7832dac96f8ea0018dbd3bb07239aaa4
#
_cell.length_a   1.000
_cell.length_b   1.000
_cell.length_c   1.000
_cell.angle_alpha   90.00
_cell.angle_beta   90.00
_cell.angle_gamma   90.00
#
_symmetry.space_group_name_H-M   'P 1'
#
loop_
_entity.id
_entity.type
_entity.pdbx_description
1 polymer ?
#
loop_
_entity_poly.entity_id
_entity_poly.type
_entity_poly.pdbx_seq_one_letter_code
_entity_poly.pdbx_strand_id
1 'polypeptide(L)'
;MIRLISLVVFVVGLSTSLIAQIYIPPVFGKDSLDTRSDELSRLYIPPKRIMWVSHDSLVQNKEVLLLSGNGQPELGKRNMCSMYTCGRDTASILLDYGRELHGGLKLVLGAARPWGTQLVRIRFGESVSEACSEHDGGRRRKGYSTNDHAMRDITMKVPSDGQIEIGNTGFRFVRIDLLGSDAVIHLKEAPAVMRYRNIPYLGSFRCSDPRLNDIWMTGAYTVHLNMQEYLWDGIKRDRVVWLGDMHPEVSTIMAVFGYNEVVDKSINLACEQFPLPQWLNGMSAYSMWYLIIQYEWYMHNGNLDYLRKHRGYITGLIDRIDGCVDEEGNENLAKSRFLDWPSTPNEAGVEAGYRALLGWALDDGAKLCDLLDEKGHAAKCNAIAGRLKKQIKQPNRLKQAAALMAVAGLMEPERACDEIISVGGARDFSTFYGYYMLQALAKAG
;
A
#
# COMPACT_ATOMS: atom_id res chain seq x y z
N MET A 1 12.63 65.57 12.20
CA MET A 1 13.25 64.25 12.37
C MET A 1 12.22 63.31 13.01
N ILE A 2 11.40 62.66 12.17
CA ILE A 2 10.27 61.82 12.60
C ILE A 2 10.79 60.37 12.50
N ARG A 3 10.88 59.65 13.63
CA ARG A 3 11.25 58.22 13.69
C ARG A 3 10.00 57.39 13.39
N LEU A 4 10.00 56.69 12.25
CA LEU A 4 9.05 55.62 11.98
C LEU A 4 9.42 54.41 12.86
N ILE A 5 8.50 54.00 13.74
CA ILE A 5 8.56 52.74 14.46
C ILE A 5 7.79 51.73 13.60
N SER A 6 8.52 50.80 12.97
CA SER A 6 7.93 49.65 12.28
C SER A 6 7.47 48.62 13.31
N LEU A 7 6.19 48.44 13.42
CA LEU A 7 5.54 47.39 14.22
C LEU A 7 5.58 46.08 13.39
N VAL A 8 6.43 45.18 13.74
CA VAL A 8 6.44 43.80 13.17
C VAL A 8 5.40 42.99 13.95
N VAL A 9 4.26 42.75 13.34
CA VAL A 9 3.23 41.86 13.86
C VAL A 9 3.64 40.44 13.50
N PHE A 10 4.11 39.66 14.49
CA PHE A 10 4.28 38.22 14.36
C PHE A 10 2.88 37.56 14.40
N VAL A 11 2.37 37.18 13.26
CA VAL A 11 1.20 36.29 13.20
C VAL A 11 1.69 34.87 13.46
N VAL A 12 1.60 34.43 14.70
CA VAL A 12 1.73 33.02 15.05
C VAL A 12 0.48 32.34 14.54
N GLY A 13 0.58 31.71 13.40
CA GLY A 13 -0.45 30.83 12.85
C GLY A 13 -0.57 29.62 13.74
N LEU A 14 -1.50 29.64 14.68
CA LEU A 14 -2.03 28.43 15.34
C LEU A 14 -2.75 27.62 14.26
N SER A 15 -2.06 26.63 13.69
CA SER A 15 -2.70 25.55 12.96
C SER A 15 -3.50 24.73 13.95
N THR A 16 -4.71 25.16 14.26
CA THR A 16 -5.71 24.31 14.87
C THR A 16 -6.05 23.26 13.81
N SER A 17 -5.56 22.04 13.98
CA SER A 17 -6.12 20.88 13.29
C SER A 17 -7.62 20.90 13.59
N LEU A 18 -8.43 21.27 12.62
CA LEU A 18 -9.88 21.07 12.66
C LEU A 18 -10.09 19.55 12.65
N ILE A 19 -10.05 18.94 13.82
CA ILE A 19 -10.66 17.64 14.00
C ILE A 19 -12.13 17.88 13.68
N ALA A 20 -12.61 17.34 12.59
CA ALA A 20 -14.01 17.43 12.20
C ALA A 20 -14.83 16.88 13.38
N GLN A 21 -15.57 17.75 14.06
CA GLN A 21 -16.37 17.37 15.21
C GLN A 21 -17.44 16.39 14.72
N ILE A 22 -17.33 15.12 15.15
CA ILE A 22 -18.32 14.11 14.83
C ILE A 22 -19.62 14.50 15.55
N TYR A 23 -20.66 14.79 14.79
CA TYR A 23 -21.99 15.02 15.32
C TYR A 23 -22.79 13.71 15.32
N ILE A 24 -23.01 13.17 16.52
CA ILE A 24 -23.82 11.97 16.71
C ILE A 24 -25.28 12.39 16.87
N PRO A 25 -26.21 11.85 16.04
CA PRO A 25 -27.62 12.14 16.21
C PRO A 25 -28.11 11.76 17.60
N PRO A 26 -28.89 12.63 18.29
CA PRO A 26 -29.27 12.44 19.70
C PRO A 26 -30.01 11.12 20.00
N VAL A 27 -30.62 10.52 19.00
CA VAL A 27 -31.36 9.23 19.12
C VAL A 27 -30.44 8.07 19.55
N PHE A 28 -29.15 8.15 19.31
CA PHE A 28 -28.19 7.09 19.68
C PHE A 28 -27.60 7.24 21.08
N GLY A 29 -27.76 8.40 21.75
CA GLY A 29 -27.09 8.69 23.03
C GLY A 29 -25.58 8.89 22.87
N LYS A 30 -24.92 9.42 23.91
CA LYS A 30 -23.50 9.77 23.83
C LYS A 30 -22.56 8.59 24.18
N ASP A 31 -23.04 7.59 24.89
CA ASP A 31 -22.17 6.62 25.56
C ASP A 31 -22.11 5.23 24.91
N SER A 32 -22.80 5.01 23.78
CA SER A 32 -22.98 3.68 23.20
C SER A 32 -22.43 3.49 21.80
N LEU A 33 -21.86 4.51 21.17
CA LEU A 33 -21.35 4.43 19.80
C LEU A 33 -19.83 4.48 19.76
N ASP A 34 -19.24 3.58 19.01
CA ASP A 34 -17.90 3.76 18.49
C ASP A 34 -17.92 4.98 17.57
N THR A 35 -17.31 6.08 18.04
CA THR A 35 -17.27 7.36 17.33
C THR A 35 -16.12 7.46 16.34
N ARG A 36 -15.63 6.33 15.85
CA ARG A 36 -14.56 6.31 14.86
C ARG A 36 -15.01 7.03 13.59
N SER A 37 -14.31 8.12 13.24
CA SER A 37 -14.50 8.81 11.97
C SER A 37 -13.86 8.03 10.83
N ASP A 38 -14.49 8.06 9.66
CA ASP A 38 -13.85 7.61 8.44
C ASP A 38 -12.85 8.69 7.97
N GLU A 39 -11.56 8.38 8.03
CA GLU A 39 -10.47 9.27 7.59
C GLU A 39 -10.32 9.28 6.07
N LEU A 40 -11.07 8.43 5.37
CA LEU A 40 -11.01 8.26 3.94
C LEU A 40 -12.12 9.04 3.25
N SER A 41 -11.74 9.75 2.21
CA SER A 41 -12.67 10.41 1.29
C SER A 41 -13.12 9.47 0.19
N ARG A 42 -14.25 9.81 -0.46
CA ARG A 42 -14.80 9.09 -1.60
C ARG A 42 -14.85 9.97 -2.83
N LEU A 43 -14.37 9.47 -3.96
CA LEU A 43 -14.57 10.07 -5.27
C LEU A 43 -15.38 9.13 -6.15
N TYR A 44 -16.35 9.69 -6.87
CA TYR A 44 -17.14 8.97 -7.87
C TYR A 44 -16.57 9.29 -9.25
N ILE A 45 -15.93 8.29 -9.87
CA ILE A 45 -15.16 8.45 -11.10
C ILE A 45 -15.88 7.72 -12.23
N PRO A 46 -16.40 8.42 -13.25
CA PRO A 46 -17.02 7.75 -14.39
C PRO A 46 -15.97 6.97 -15.18
N PRO A 47 -16.36 5.90 -15.89
CA PRO A 47 -15.46 5.20 -16.80
C PRO A 47 -14.88 6.14 -17.84
N LYS A 48 -13.64 5.93 -18.22
CA LYS A 48 -12.97 6.68 -19.28
C LYS A 48 -13.33 6.18 -20.67
N ARG A 49 -13.62 4.88 -20.77
CA ARG A 49 -13.99 4.23 -22.03
C ARG A 49 -14.67 2.89 -21.82
N ILE A 50 -15.41 2.48 -22.82
CA ILE A 50 -15.97 1.13 -22.94
C ILE A 50 -14.99 0.29 -23.74
N MET A 51 -14.47 -0.77 -23.12
CA MET A 51 -13.49 -1.64 -23.76
C MET A 51 -14.13 -2.67 -24.67
N TRP A 52 -15.29 -3.17 -24.27
CA TRP A 52 -15.97 -4.24 -24.96
C TRP A 52 -17.42 -4.37 -24.49
N VAL A 53 -18.29 -4.85 -25.37
CA VAL A 53 -19.65 -5.34 -25.08
C VAL A 53 -19.85 -6.68 -25.75
N SER A 54 -20.73 -7.52 -25.18
CA SER A 54 -21.04 -8.84 -25.78
C SER A 54 -21.71 -8.71 -27.15
N HIS A 55 -22.75 -7.88 -27.24
CA HIS A 55 -23.51 -7.58 -28.44
C HIS A 55 -24.06 -6.16 -28.37
N ASP A 56 -23.89 -5.37 -29.41
CA ASP A 56 -24.40 -3.99 -29.45
C ASP A 56 -25.94 -3.94 -29.38
N SER A 57 -26.62 -4.94 -29.89
CA SER A 57 -28.08 -5.04 -29.79
C SER A 57 -28.58 -5.29 -28.36
N LEU A 58 -27.76 -5.91 -27.51
CA LEU A 58 -28.11 -6.22 -26.12
C LEU A 58 -27.63 -5.16 -25.12
N VAL A 59 -26.74 -4.26 -25.54
CA VAL A 59 -26.21 -3.18 -24.69
C VAL A 59 -26.37 -1.85 -25.43
N GLN A 60 -27.52 -1.23 -25.26
CA GLN A 60 -27.93 -0.03 -25.98
C GLN A 60 -27.58 1.25 -25.19
N ASN A 61 -27.25 2.33 -25.92
CA ASN A 61 -26.95 3.66 -25.35
C ASN A 61 -25.85 3.63 -24.26
N LYS A 62 -24.84 2.78 -24.44
CA LYS A 62 -23.79 2.51 -23.48
C LYS A 62 -22.90 3.73 -23.18
N GLU A 63 -22.80 4.67 -24.12
CA GLU A 63 -21.96 5.86 -24.04
C GLU A 63 -22.38 6.79 -22.88
N VAL A 64 -23.63 6.72 -22.44
CA VAL A 64 -24.11 7.51 -21.29
C VAL A 64 -23.34 7.21 -20.02
N LEU A 65 -22.81 5.98 -19.88
CA LEU A 65 -22.03 5.59 -18.70
C LEU A 65 -20.68 6.31 -18.59
N LEU A 66 -20.20 6.92 -19.68
CA LEU A 66 -18.96 7.71 -19.69
C LEU A 66 -19.16 9.13 -19.13
N LEU A 67 -20.41 9.52 -18.90
CA LEU A 67 -20.73 10.84 -18.41
C LEU A 67 -20.81 10.85 -16.88
N SER A 68 -20.43 11.99 -16.30
CA SER A 68 -20.66 12.22 -14.87
C SER A 68 -22.15 12.52 -14.63
N GLY A 69 -22.71 11.90 -13.62
CA GLY A 69 -24.08 12.12 -13.20
C GLY A 69 -24.17 12.71 -11.79
N ASN A 70 -25.40 12.76 -11.26
CA ASN A 70 -25.69 13.28 -9.91
C ASN A 70 -25.91 12.16 -8.87
N GLY A 71 -25.76 10.91 -9.26
CA GLY A 71 -25.92 9.73 -8.38
C GLY A 71 -27.37 9.44 -7.98
N GLN A 72 -28.35 10.16 -8.51
CA GLN A 72 -29.76 10.00 -8.15
C GLN A 72 -30.49 9.08 -9.15
N PRO A 73 -31.14 7.99 -8.67
CA PRO A 73 -32.04 7.16 -9.49
C PRO A 73 -33.19 7.96 -10.10
N GLU A 74 -33.69 7.48 -11.24
CA GLU A 74 -34.82 8.08 -11.95
C GLU A 74 -35.84 7.02 -12.32
N LEU A 75 -37.13 7.39 -12.28
CA LEU A 75 -38.24 6.49 -12.64
C LEU A 75 -38.38 6.29 -14.16
N GLY A 76 -37.82 7.19 -14.96
CA GLY A 76 -37.81 7.06 -16.42
C GLY A 76 -36.59 6.27 -16.90
N LYS A 77 -36.61 5.91 -18.19
CA LYS A 77 -35.48 5.22 -18.85
C LYS A 77 -34.79 6.10 -19.91
N ARG A 78 -35.03 7.40 -19.92
CA ARG A 78 -34.40 8.32 -20.87
C ARG A 78 -32.92 8.45 -20.54
N ASN A 79 -32.09 8.43 -21.57
CA ASN A 79 -30.64 8.57 -21.45
C ASN A 79 -29.98 7.58 -20.48
N MET A 80 -30.42 6.33 -20.52
CA MET A 80 -29.81 5.24 -19.74
C MET A 80 -29.24 4.17 -20.66
N CYS A 81 -28.16 3.54 -20.20
CA CYS A 81 -27.68 2.31 -20.82
C CYS A 81 -28.65 1.18 -20.50
N SER A 82 -29.20 0.56 -21.53
CA SER A 82 -30.12 -0.58 -21.38
C SER A 82 -29.42 -1.87 -21.73
N MET A 83 -29.41 -2.80 -20.79
CA MET A 83 -28.85 -4.15 -20.99
C MET A 83 -29.97 -5.16 -20.98
N TYR A 84 -29.98 -6.08 -21.97
CA TYR A 84 -31.03 -7.09 -22.16
C TYR A 84 -30.39 -8.47 -22.26
N THR A 85 -31.05 -9.49 -21.75
CA THR A 85 -30.74 -10.88 -22.12
C THR A 85 -31.83 -11.40 -23.11
N CYS A 86 -31.43 -12.28 -24.01
CA CYS A 86 -32.33 -12.90 -24.98
C CYS A 86 -31.95 -14.38 -25.14
N GLY A 87 -32.84 -15.25 -24.66
CA GLY A 87 -32.59 -16.69 -24.68
C GLY A 87 -31.34 -17.07 -23.88
N ARG A 88 -30.27 -17.52 -24.57
CA ARG A 88 -28.99 -17.85 -23.95
C ARG A 88 -27.95 -16.72 -24.02
N ASP A 89 -28.24 -15.64 -24.73
CA ASP A 89 -27.33 -14.53 -24.93
C ASP A 89 -27.41 -13.57 -23.76
N THR A 90 -26.27 -13.36 -23.09
CA THR A 90 -26.13 -12.46 -21.95
C THR A 90 -25.58 -11.11 -22.38
N ALA A 91 -26.17 -10.02 -21.86
CA ALA A 91 -25.60 -8.69 -22.02
C ALA A 91 -24.41 -8.53 -21.06
N SER A 92 -23.28 -8.13 -21.63
CA SER A 92 -22.06 -7.86 -20.87
C SER A 92 -21.41 -6.57 -21.34
N ILE A 93 -20.83 -5.80 -20.40
CA ILE A 93 -20.06 -4.61 -20.69
C ILE A 93 -18.77 -4.60 -19.86
N LEU A 94 -17.64 -4.19 -20.48
CA LEU A 94 -16.36 -4.01 -19.84
C LEU A 94 -15.97 -2.53 -19.86
N LEU A 95 -15.82 -1.95 -18.67
CA LEU A 95 -15.52 -0.55 -18.43
C LEU A 95 -14.05 -0.39 -18.00
N ASP A 96 -13.35 0.65 -18.51
CA ASP A 96 -12.01 1.07 -18.09
C ASP A 96 -12.08 2.43 -17.38
N TYR A 97 -11.62 2.52 -16.15
CA TYR A 97 -11.56 3.75 -15.37
C TYR A 97 -10.27 4.55 -15.57
N GLY A 98 -9.37 4.07 -16.43
CA GLY A 98 -8.18 4.78 -16.89
C GLY A 98 -6.94 4.59 -16.03
N ARG A 99 -7.08 4.25 -14.75
CA ARG A 99 -5.98 3.95 -13.84
C ARG A 99 -6.44 3.02 -12.72
N GLU A 100 -5.47 2.49 -11.99
CA GLU A 100 -5.72 1.69 -10.79
C GLU A 100 -6.44 2.53 -9.73
N LEU A 101 -7.39 1.93 -9.04
CA LEU A 101 -8.21 2.52 -7.98
C LEU A 101 -8.35 1.51 -6.84
N HIS A 102 -8.53 2.01 -5.62
CA HIS A 102 -9.01 1.20 -4.50
C HIS A 102 -10.45 1.59 -4.15
N GLY A 103 -11.33 0.60 -4.03
CA GLY A 103 -12.73 0.79 -3.65
C GLY A 103 -13.68 -0.14 -4.40
N GLY A 104 -14.74 0.41 -4.99
CA GLY A 104 -15.79 -0.40 -5.61
C GLY A 104 -16.47 0.27 -6.79
N LEU A 105 -17.62 -0.25 -7.13
CA LEU A 105 -18.51 0.23 -8.19
C LEU A 105 -19.81 0.72 -7.57
N LYS A 106 -20.30 1.87 -8.00
CA LYS A 106 -21.66 2.31 -7.73
C LYS A 106 -22.52 2.11 -8.99
N LEU A 107 -23.62 1.39 -8.85
CA LEU A 107 -24.64 1.31 -9.88
C LEU A 107 -25.79 2.25 -9.52
N VAL A 108 -26.15 3.13 -10.43
CA VAL A 108 -27.35 3.97 -10.35
C VAL A 108 -28.33 3.44 -11.40
N LEU A 109 -29.45 2.91 -10.93
CA LEU A 109 -30.41 2.15 -11.73
C LEU A 109 -31.69 2.97 -11.97
N GLY A 110 -32.22 2.88 -13.15
CA GLY A 110 -33.56 3.35 -13.51
C GLY A 110 -34.56 2.22 -13.49
N ALA A 111 -35.82 2.58 -13.40
CA ALA A 111 -36.92 1.60 -13.30
C ALA A 111 -36.96 0.66 -14.51
N ALA A 112 -36.81 -0.63 -14.29
CA ALA A 112 -36.98 -1.70 -15.27
C ALA A 112 -38.28 -2.42 -15.09
N ARG A 113 -38.85 -2.95 -16.19
CA ARG A 113 -40.01 -3.81 -16.14
C ARG A 113 -39.69 -5.15 -16.78
N PRO A 114 -40.15 -6.28 -16.23
CA PRO A 114 -40.99 -6.40 -15.03
C PRO A 114 -40.28 -5.93 -13.76
N TRP A 115 -41.05 -5.43 -12.79
CA TRP A 115 -40.55 -5.05 -11.47
C TRP A 115 -39.94 -6.27 -10.76
N GLY A 116 -38.82 -6.08 -10.12
CA GLY A 116 -38.15 -7.11 -9.36
C GLY A 116 -36.65 -6.96 -9.39
N THR A 117 -35.98 -7.84 -8.68
CA THR A 117 -34.51 -7.85 -8.66
C THR A 117 -33.96 -8.56 -9.89
N GLN A 118 -32.86 -8.04 -10.42
CA GLN A 118 -32.13 -8.65 -11.53
C GLN A 118 -30.84 -9.27 -11.03
N LEU A 119 -30.43 -10.39 -11.61
CA LEU A 119 -29.17 -11.06 -11.26
C LEU A 119 -28.05 -10.49 -12.12
N VAL A 120 -27.01 -9.97 -11.47
CA VAL A 120 -25.80 -9.47 -12.13
C VAL A 120 -24.56 -10.14 -11.58
N ARG A 121 -23.55 -10.29 -12.42
CA ARG A 121 -22.20 -10.64 -12.01
C ARG A 121 -21.28 -9.47 -12.29
N ILE A 122 -20.52 -9.06 -11.29
CA ILE A 122 -19.58 -7.93 -11.35
C ILE A 122 -18.19 -8.47 -11.08
N ARG A 123 -17.29 -8.22 -12.00
CA ARG A 123 -15.91 -8.64 -11.91
C ARG A 123 -14.96 -7.45 -12.01
N PHE A 124 -14.10 -7.32 -11.01
CA PHE A 124 -13.06 -6.31 -10.93
C PHE A 124 -11.74 -6.89 -11.41
N GLY A 125 -10.91 -6.10 -12.06
CA GLY A 125 -9.58 -6.51 -12.49
C GLY A 125 -8.62 -5.33 -12.69
N GLU A 126 -7.35 -5.57 -12.43
CA GLU A 126 -6.26 -4.64 -12.73
C GLU A 126 -5.93 -4.68 -14.23
N SER A 127 -6.30 -5.75 -14.91
CA SER A 127 -6.19 -5.92 -16.35
C SER A 127 -7.50 -6.42 -16.98
N VAL A 128 -7.61 -6.23 -18.30
CA VAL A 128 -8.72 -6.77 -19.09
C VAL A 128 -8.80 -8.30 -18.97
N SER A 129 -7.67 -8.98 -19.03
CA SER A 129 -7.62 -10.45 -18.92
C SER A 129 -8.11 -10.93 -17.57
N GLU A 130 -7.77 -10.23 -16.50
CA GLU A 130 -8.26 -10.56 -15.16
C GLU A 130 -9.76 -10.34 -15.01
N ALA A 131 -10.28 -9.17 -15.42
CA ALA A 131 -11.71 -8.88 -15.37
C ALA A 131 -12.56 -9.84 -16.23
N CYS A 132 -11.95 -10.44 -17.26
CA CYS A 132 -12.60 -11.40 -18.14
C CYS A 132 -12.31 -12.87 -17.79
N SER A 133 -11.37 -13.17 -16.91
CA SER A 133 -11.05 -14.54 -16.54
C SER A 133 -12.14 -15.14 -15.67
N GLU A 134 -12.36 -16.46 -15.83
CA GLU A 134 -13.19 -17.20 -14.90
C GLU A 134 -12.39 -17.52 -13.64
N HIS A 135 -13.03 -17.38 -12.51
CA HIS A 135 -12.51 -17.90 -11.26
C HIS A 135 -12.50 -19.44 -11.36
N ASP A 136 -11.42 -20.09 -11.04
CA ASP A 136 -11.21 -21.54 -11.18
C ASP A 136 -12.04 -22.41 -10.21
N GLY A 137 -13.22 -21.92 -9.79
CA GLY A 137 -14.17 -22.65 -8.93
C GLY A 137 -13.65 -22.96 -7.53
N GLY A 138 -12.73 -22.15 -7.01
CA GLY A 138 -12.17 -22.32 -5.67
C GLY A 138 -11.13 -23.42 -5.57
N ARG A 139 -10.60 -23.92 -6.66
CA ARG A 139 -9.43 -24.80 -6.65
C ARG A 139 -8.21 -24.03 -6.19
N ARG A 140 -7.93 -24.14 -4.90
CA ARG A 140 -6.71 -23.56 -4.31
C ARG A 140 -5.49 -24.21 -4.94
N ARG A 141 -4.77 -23.49 -5.76
CA ARG A 141 -3.37 -23.85 -6.05
C ARG A 141 -2.58 -23.65 -4.76
N LYS A 142 -1.88 -24.68 -4.27
CA LYS A 142 -0.97 -24.53 -3.14
C LYS A 142 -0.01 -23.37 -3.41
N GLY A 143 0.08 -22.41 -2.50
CA GLY A 143 1.02 -21.30 -2.56
C GLY A 143 0.49 -19.97 -3.12
N TYR A 144 -0.79 -19.84 -3.44
CA TYR A 144 -1.40 -18.56 -3.86
C TYR A 144 -2.33 -18.03 -2.78
N SER A 145 -2.24 -16.73 -2.49
CA SER A 145 -3.26 -16.04 -1.71
C SER A 145 -4.55 -15.99 -2.51
N THR A 146 -5.67 -16.19 -1.82
CA THR A 146 -7.00 -16.30 -2.44
C THR A 146 -7.98 -15.26 -1.92
N ASN A 147 -7.56 -14.35 -1.06
CA ASN A 147 -8.43 -13.37 -0.44
C ASN A 147 -8.96 -12.30 -1.42
N ASP A 148 -8.30 -12.09 -2.55
CA ASP A 148 -8.76 -11.21 -3.63
C ASP A 148 -9.95 -11.76 -4.41
N HIS A 149 -10.12 -13.07 -4.50
CA HIS A 149 -11.14 -13.70 -5.33
C HIS A 149 -12.57 -13.38 -4.88
N ALA A 150 -12.83 -13.43 -3.58
CA ALA A 150 -14.17 -13.14 -3.02
C ALA A 150 -14.59 -11.69 -3.24
N MET A 151 -13.63 -10.76 -3.34
CA MET A 151 -13.91 -9.33 -3.57
C MET A 151 -13.88 -8.94 -5.04
N ARG A 152 -13.27 -9.76 -5.88
CA ARG A 152 -13.06 -9.53 -7.30
C ARG A 152 -14.23 -9.98 -8.18
N ASP A 153 -14.96 -10.98 -7.76
CA ASP A 153 -16.01 -11.65 -8.56
C ASP A 153 -17.26 -11.87 -7.69
N ILE A 154 -18.29 -11.07 -7.94
CA ILE A 154 -19.49 -11.02 -7.11
C ILE A 154 -20.70 -11.24 -7.99
N THR A 155 -21.49 -12.28 -7.70
CA THR A 155 -22.82 -12.49 -8.31
C THR A 155 -23.89 -12.16 -7.27
N MET A 156 -24.77 -11.22 -7.60
CA MET A 156 -25.78 -10.75 -6.68
C MET A 156 -27.05 -10.26 -7.38
N LYS A 157 -28.12 -10.17 -6.62
CA LYS A 157 -29.35 -9.52 -7.07
C LYS A 157 -29.26 -8.02 -6.82
N VAL A 158 -29.52 -7.22 -7.84
CA VAL A 158 -29.66 -5.77 -7.75
C VAL A 158 -31.12 -5.36 -7.88
N PRO A 159 -31.56 -4.25 -7.28
CA PRO A 159 -32.94 -3.78 -7.42
C PRO A 159 -33.24 -3.38 -8.87
N SER A 160 -34.55 -3.29 -9.20
CA SER A 160 -34.97 -2.79 -10.52
C SER A 160 -34.77 -1.29 -10.69
N ASP A 161 -34.66 -0.58 -9.59
CA ASP A 161 -34.40 0.86 -9.50
C ASP A 161 -33.67 1.16 -8.19
N GLY A 162 -33.05 2.33 -8.08
CA GLY A 162 -32.28 2.73 -6.90
C GLY A 162 -30.78 2.80 -7.15
N GLN A 163 -30.01 2.70 -6.11
CA GLN A 163 -28.57 2.71 -6.19
C GLN A 163 -27.95 1.70 -5.23
N ILE A 164 -26.78 1.19 -5.61
CA ILE A 164 -26.04 0.24 -4.77
C ILE A 164 -24.53 0.43 -4.99
N GLU A 165 -23.74 0.37 -3.91
CA GLU A 165 -22.27 0.32 -3.96
C GLU A 165 -21.83 -1.14 -3.72
N ILE A 166 -20.88 -1.62 -4.51
CA ILE A 166 -20.47 -3.02 -4.58
C ILE A 166 -18.96 -3.09 -4.68
N GLY A 167 -18.36 -4.00 -3.92
CA GLY A 167 -16.91 -4.24 -3.96
C GLY A 167 -16.15 -3.39 -2.96
N ASN A 168 -14.91 -3.80 -2.74
CA ASN A 168 -13.89 -3.10 -1.97
C ASN A 168 -12.54 -3.78 -2.29
N THR A 169 -11.92 -3.40 -3.41
CA THR A 169 -10.71 -4.05 -3.94
C THR A 169 -9.90 -3.08 -4.79
N GLY A 170 -8.68 -3.49 -5.16
CA GLY A 170 -7.88 -2.82 -6.19
C GLY A 170 -8.34 -3.22 -7.59
N PHE A 171 -8.56 -2.24 -8.48
CA PHE A 171 -9.01 -2.48 -9.84
C PHE A 171 -8.81 -1.26 -10.75
N ARG A 172 -8.76 -1.53 -12.04
CA ARG A 172 -8.89 -0.54 -13.11
C ARG A 172 -10.09 -0.82 -14.02
N PHE A 173 -10.42 -2.10 -14.20
CA PHE A 173 -11.48 -2.55 -15.09
C PHE A 173 -12.61 -3.18 -14.32
N VAL A 174 -13.84 -2.94 -14.77
CA VAL A 174 -15.03 -3.61 -14.22
C VAL A 174 -15.82 -4.22 -15.37
N ARG A 175 -16.10 -5.51 -15.27
CA ARG A 175 -17.03 -6.19 -16.15
C ARG A 175 -18.36 -6.41 -15.43
N ILE A 176 -19.46 -6.06 -16.10
CA ILE A 176 -20.83 -6.26 -15.62
C ILE A 176 -21.51 -7.20 -16.60
N ASP A 177 -21.98 -8.34 -16.09
CA ASP A 177 -22.77 -9.31 -16.85
C ASP A 177 -24.17 -9.34 -16.28
N LEU A 178 -25.19 -9.14 -17.12
CA LEU A 178 -26.59 -9.36 -16.76
C LEU A 178 -26.91 -10.84 -16.96
N LEU A 179 -27.37 -11.51 -15.90
CA LEU A 179 -27.65 -12.94 -15.89
C LEU A 179 -29.16 -13.22 -15.91
N GLY A 180 -29.53 -14.43 -16.31
CA GLY A 180 -30.92 -14.87 -16.39
C GLY A 180 -31.46 -14.81 -17.82
N SER A 181 -32.65 -15.36 -18.01
CA SER A 181 -33.41 -15.28 -19.27
C SER A 181 -34.37 -14.09 -19.23
N ASP A 182 -34.49 -13.37 -20.34
CA ASP A 182 -35.41 -12.24 -20.50
C ASP A 182 -35.27 -11.15 -19.42
N ALA A 183 -34.06 -10.97 -18.89
CA ALA A 183 -33.72 -9.96 -17.91
C ALA A 183 -33.45 -8.61 -18.56
N VAL A 184 -33.72 -7.55 -17.83
CA VAL A 184 -33.48 -6.17 -18.28
C VAL A 184 -33.00 -5.33 -17.10
N ILE A 185 -31.91 -4.53 -17.31
CA ILE A 185 -31.55 -3.43 -16.41
C ILE A 185 -31.32 -2.13 -17.19
N HIS A 186 -31.61 -1.01 -16.53
CA HIS A 186 -31.33 0.32 -17.03
C HIS A 186 -30.31 0.98 -16.09
N LEU A 187 -29.09 1.18 -16.60
CA LEU A 187 -28.00 1.83 -15.86
C LEU A 187 -27.95 3.31 -16.25
N LYS A 188 -28.21 4.19 -15.30
CA LYS A 188 -28.00 5.63 -15.48
C LYS A 188 -26.54 5.99 -15.35
N GLU A 189 -25.86 5.41 -14.35
CA GLU A 189 -24.47 5.65 -14.04
C GLU A 189 -23.80 4.37 -13.52
N ALA A 190 -22.50 4.24 -13.77
CA ALA A 190 -21.65 3.19 -13.22
C ALA A 190 -20.28 3.75 -12.81
N PRO A 191 -20.20 4.77 -11.92
CA PRO A 191 -18.93 5.30 -11.49
C PRO A 191 -18.20 4.33 -10.55
N ALA A 192 -16.87 4.31 -10.63
CA ALA A 192 -16.03 3.75 -9.59
C ALA A 192 -16.16 4.60 -8.32
N VAL A 193 -16.17 3.95 -7.17
CA VAL A 193 -16.09 4.59 -5.85
C VAL A 193 -14.66 4.45 -5.36
N MET A 194 -13.84 5.47 -5.55
CA MET A 194 -12.46 5.49 -5.06
C MET A 194 -12.43 5.92 -3.60
N ARG A 195 -11.83 5.11 -2.74
CA ARG A 195 -11.53 5.43 -1.34
C ARG A 195 -10.06 5.83 -1.22
N TYR A 196 -9.78 6.98 -0.64
CA TYR A 196 -8.42 7.52 -0.55
C TYR A 196 -8.29 8.53 0.59
N ARG A 197 -7.08 8.77 1.07
CA ARG A 197 -6.80 9.92 1.96
C ARG A 197 -6.78 11.21 1.16
N ASN A 198 -7.54 12.19 1.57
CA ASN A 198 -7.57 13.50 0.91
C ASN A 198 -6.41 14.37 1.42
N ILE A 199 -5.21 14.09 0.91
CA ILE A 199 -3.96 14.75 1.30
C ILE A 199 -3.26 15.36 0.09
N PRO A 200 -2.57 16.50 0.23
CA PRO A 200 -1.82 17.12 -0.86
C PRO A 200 -0.52 16.36 -1.16
N TYR A 201 -0.07 16.43 -2.42
CA TYR A 201 1.28 16.07 -2.81
C TYR A 201 2.18 17.27 -2.58
N LEU A 202 3.04 17.21 -1.55
CA LEU A 202 3.95 18.30 -1.18
C LEU A 202 5.27 18.20 -1.94
N GLY A 203 5.75 16.97 -2.15
CA GLY A 203 6.94 16.71 -2.94
C GLY A 203 6.64 16.69 -4.43
N SER A 204 7.68 16.97 -5.23
CA SER A 204 7.60 16.94 -6.67
C SER A 204 8.94 16.49 -7.28
N PHE A 205 8.86 15.88 -8.46
CA PHE A 205 10.03 15.50 -9.24
C PHE A 205 9.82 15.90 -10.69
N ARG A 206 10.83 16.50 -11.30
CA ARG A 206 10.84 16.85 -12.71
C ARG A 206 12.24 16.75 -13.28
N CYS A 207 12.38 16.05 -14.40
CA CYS A 207 13.61 16.01 -15.18
C CYS A 207 13.29 16.05 -16.70
N SER A 208 14.34 16.06 -17.52
CA SER A 208 14.24 16.11 -19.00
C SER A 208 13.64 14.83 -19.61
N ASP A 209 13.72 13.70 -18.92
CA ASP A 209 13.10 12.46 -19.36
C ASP A 209 11.66 12.36 -18.84
N PRO A 210 10.62 12.47 -19.67
CA PRO A 210 9.24 12.39 -19.25
C PRO A 210 8.88 11.03 -18.65
N ARG A 211 9.55 9.95 -19.06
CA ARG A 211 9.30 8.60 -18.53
C ARG A 211 9.68 8.51 -17.06
N LEU A 212 10.77 9.16 -16.62
CA LEU A 212 11.14 9.20 -15.21
C LEU A 212 10.13 10.02 -14.39
N ASN A 213 9.59 11.09 -14.97
CA ASN A 213 8.51 11.86 -14.32
C ASN A 213 7.25 10.99 -14.11
N ASP A 214 6.90 10.18 -15.12
CA ASP A 214 5.76 9.26 -15.04
C ASP A 214 6.01 8.13 -14.02
N ILE A 215 7.23 7.60 -13.95
CA ILE A 215 7.63 6.58 -12.97
C ILE A 215 7.49 7.14 -11.56
N TRP A 216 8.00 8.36 -11.31
CA TRP A 216 7.88 9.02 -10.00
C TRP A 216 6.42 9.21 -9.59
N MET A 217 5.60 9.75 -10.50
CA MET A 217 4.17 9.96 -10.24
C MET A 217 3.43 8.63 -9.99
N THR A 218 3.79 7.58 -10.71
CA THR A 218 3.21 6.24 -10.53
C THR A 218 3.56 5.69 -9.16
N GLY A 219 4.82 5.81 -8.72
CA GLY A 219 5.25 5.39 -7.39
C GLY A 219 4.54 6.16 -6.28
N ALA A 220 4.48 7.48 -6.38
CA ALA A 220 3.76 8.33 -5.44
C ALA A 220 2.27 7.95 -5.35
N TYR A 221 1.61 7.74 -6.49
CA TYR A 221 0.21 7.33 -6.54
C TYR A 221 -0.02 5.92 -5.99
N THR A 222 0.90 4.98 -6.24
CA THR A 222 0.82 3.62 -5.71
C THR A 222 0.81 3.63 -4.18
N VAL A 223 1.75 4.36 -3.57
CA VAL A 223 1.78 4.49 -2.10
C VAL A 223 0.55 5.23 -1.58
N HIS A 224 0.07 6.26 -2.28
CA HIS A 224 -1.17 6.94 -1.89
C HIS A 224 -2.38 5.99 -1.86
N LEU A 225 -2.47 5.04 -2.79
CA LEU A 225 -3.52 4.02 -2.77
C LEU A 225 -3.41 3.09 -1.55
N ASN A 226 -2.18 2.79 -1.09
CA ASN A 226 -1.94 1.94 0.07
C ASN A 226 -2.18 2.65 1.42
N MET A 227 -2.22 4.00 1.42
CA MET A 227 -2.53 4.80 2.62
C MET A 227 -4.03 4.78 2.92
N GLN A 228 -4.51 3.65 3.41
CA GLN A 228 -5.91 3.42 3.79
C GLN A 228 -6.11 3.69 5.30
N GLU A 229 -6.93 2.94 6.00
CA GLU A 229 -7.06 3.02 7.47
C GLU A 229 -5.70 2.83 8.16
N TYR A 230 -4.90 1.97 7.59
CA TYR A 230 -3.48 1.75 7.88
C TYR A 230 -2.68 1.80 6.57
N LEU A 231 -1.37 1.78 6.66
CA LEU A 231 -0.50 1.62 5.51
C LEU A 231 -0.47 0.13 5.15
N TRP A 232 -1.09 -0.22 4.02
CA TRP A 232 -1.22 -1.60 3.55
C TRP A 232 -0.13 -1.94 2.55
N ASP A 233 0.30 -3.19 2.55
CA ASP A 233 1.20 -3.76 1.56
C ASP A 233 0.66 -3.74 0.12
N GLY A 234 -0.65 -3.65 -0.02
CA GLY A 234 -1.34 -3.59 -1.31
C GLY A 234 -2.84 -3.45 -1.18
N ILE A 235 -3.49 -2.89 -2.20
CA ILE A 235 -4.93 -2.56 -2.17
C ILE A 235 -5.85 -3.71 -2.61
N LYS A 236 -5.31 -4.80 -3.13
CA LYS A 236 -6.08 -5.90 -3.69
C LYS A 236 -5.97 -7.16 -2.85
N ARG A 237 -4.77 -7.59 -2.51
CA ARG A 237 -4.48 -8.80 -1.78
C ARG A 237 -3.84 -8.46 -0.43
N ASP A 238 -3.97 -9.35 0.55
CA ASP A 238 -3.55 -9.25 1.93
C ASP A 238 -4.16 -8.04 2.65
N ARG A 239 -3.82 -6.81 2.28
CA ARG A 239 -4.31 -5.54 2.87
C ARG A 239 -4.09 -5.49 4.37
N VAL A 240 -2.88 -5.84 4.76
CA VAL A 240 -2.40 -5.83 6.14
C VAL A 240 -1.16 -4.97 6.27
N VAL A 241 -0.80 -4.66 7.49
CA VAL A 241 0.45 -3.97 7.79
C VAL A 241 1.59 -5.00 7.80
N TRP A 242 2.28 -5.13 6.66
CA TRP A 242 3.53 -5.89 6.55
C TRP A 242 4.71 -4.97 6.78
N LEU A 243 5.28 -5.01 7.98
CA LEU A 243 6.33 -4.05 8.38
C LEU A 243 7.60 -4.16 7.51
N GLY A 244 7.87 -5.34 6.96
CA GLY A 244 8.98 -5.53 6.02
C GLY A 244 8.80 -4.81 4.68
N ASP A 245 7.55 -4.50 4.30
CA ASP A 245 7.23 -3.79 3.06
C ASP A 245 7.20 -2.26 3.28
N MET A 246 7.04 -1.81 4.52
CA MET A 246 6.82 -0.39 4.85
C MET A 246 7.99 0.53 4.55
N HIS A 247 9.25 0.06 4.54
CA HIS A 247 10.39 0.96 4.42
C HIS A 247 10.37 1.82 3.13
N PRO A 248 10.22 1.26 1.91
CA PRO A 248 10.07 2.07 0.71
C PRO A 248 8.77 2.89 0.67
N GLU A 249 7.70 2.42 1.31
CA GLU A 249 6.46 3.16 1.42
C GLU A 249 6.63 4.40 2.29
N VAL A 250 7.21 4.25 3.49
CA VAL A 250 7.51 5.37 4.41
C VAL A 250 8.48 6.36 3.76
N SER A 251 9.52 5.87 3.06
CA SER A 251 10.44 6.72 2.30
C SER A 251 9.70 7.54 1.23
N THR A 252 8.73 6.93 0.55
CA THR A 252 7.87 7.62 -0.43
C THR A 252 6.95 8.64 0.26
N ILE A 253 6.37 8.29 1.41
CA ILE A 253 5.53 9.21 2.20
C ILE A 253 6.33 10.43 2.62
N MET A 254 7.54 10.25 3.14
CA MET A 254 8.44 11.35 3.50
C MET A 254 8.74 12.27 2.32
N ALA A 255 8.99 11.70 1.14
CA ALA A 255 9.34 12.45 -0.06
C ALA A 255 8.15 13.16 -0.72
N VAL A 256 6.92 12.63 -0.60
CA VAL A 256 5.76 13.09 -1.35
C VAL A 256 4.74 13.81 -0.48
N PHE A 257 4.43 13.27 0.70
CA PHE A 257 3.29 13.71 1.53
C PHE A 257 3.74 14.41 2.83
N GLY A 258 5.00 14.24 3.23
CA GLY A 258 5.49 14.70 4.53
C GLY A 258 4.97 13.82 5.67
N TYR A 259 4.77 14.43 6.86
CA TYR A 259 4.22 13.70 8.00
C TYR A 259 2.78 13.25 7.73
N ASN A 260 2.49 11.99 8.00
CA ASN A 260 1.14 11.47 8.00
C ASN A 260 0.97 10.43 9.11
N GLU A 261 -0.08 10.57 9.91
CA GLU A 261 -0.38 9.70 11.05
C GLU A 261 -0.60 8.23 10.69
N VAL A 262 -0.86 7.90 9.42
CA VAL A 262 -1.02 6.51 8.97
C VAL A 262 0.23 5.68 9.25
N VAL A 263 1.42 6.29 9.21
CA VAL A 263 2.68 5.63 9.53
C VAL A 263 2.72 5.27 11.02
N ASP A 264 2.46 6.25 11.90
CA ASP A 264 2.43 6.05 13.36
C ASP A 264 1.41 4.97 13.75
N LYS A 265 0.20 5.05 13.19
CA LYS A 265 -0.87 4.08 13.42
C LYS A 265 -0.48 2.67 13.00
N SER A 266 0.17 2.54 11.86
CA SER A 266 0.57 1.22 11.32
C SER A 266 1.68 0.59 12.15
N ILE A 267 2.67 1.37 12.55
CA ILE A 267 3.74 0.90 13.44
C ILE A 267 3.18 0.50 14.81
N ASN A 268 2.30 1.31 15.40
CA ASN A 268 1.64 1.00 16.66
C ASN A 268 0.87 -0.32 16.57
N LEU A 269 0.05 -0.49 15.52
CA LEU A 269 -0.71 -1.72 15.29
C LEU A 269 0.19 -2.94 15.20
N ALA A 270 1.31 -2.84 14.46
CA ALA A 270 2.25 -3.95 14.33
C ALA A 270 2.86 -4.34 15.68
N CYS A 271 3.26 -3.36 16.52
CA CYS A 271 3.79 -3.63 17.85
C CYS A 271 2.74 -4.22 18.80
N GLU A 272 1.49 -3.80 18.71
CA GLU A 272 0.38 -4.33 19.49
C GLU A 272 0.03 -5.77 19.11
N GLN A 273 0.01 -6.07 17.80
CA GLN A 273 -0.28 -7.42 17.30
C GLN A 273 0.85 -8.41 17.55
N PHE A 274 2.08 -7.94 17.62
CA PHE A 274 3.27 -8.75 17.83
C PHE A 274 4.09 -8.25 19.02
N PRO A 275 3.55 -8.36 20.25
CA PRO A 275 4.29 -7.96 21.44
C PRO A 275 5.55 -8.81 21.63
N LEU A 276 6.59 -8.22 22.20
CA LEU A 276 7.80 -8.97 22.55
C LEU A 276 7.49 -10.15 23.49
N PRO A 277 8.13 -11.29 23.32
CA PRO A 277 9.28 -11.57 22.46
C PRO A 277 8.95 -12.05 21.05
N GLN A 278 7.78 -11.80 20.49
CA GLN A 278 7.48 -12.16 19.11
C GLN A 278 8.25 -11.29 18.12
N TRP A 279 8.60 -11.87 16.96
CA TRP A 279 9.07 -11.08 15.83
C TRP A 279 7.88 -10.40 15.14
N LEU A 280 8.04 -9.17 14.69
CA LEU A 280 7.01 -8.44 13.93
C LEU A 280 6.60 -9.25 12.70
N ASN A 281 5.30 -9.41 12.51
CA ASN A 281 4.71 -10.29 11.50
C ASN A 281 5.27 -11.74 11.50
N GLY A 282 5.85 -12.19 12.63
CA GLY A 282 6.47 -13.50 12.76
C GLY A 282 7.86 -13.64 12.08
N MET A 283 8.43 -12.54 11.57
CA MET A 283 9.66 -12.54 10.79
C MET A 283 10.73 -11.63 11.42
N SER A 284 11.90 -12.19 11.74
CA SER A 284 12.98 -11.40 12.34
C SER A 284 13.50 -10.28 11.45
N ALA A 285 13.54 -10.47 10.13
CA ALA A 285 13.88 -9.40 9.17
C ALA A 285 12.93 -8.20 9.29
N TYR A 286 11.65 -8.41 9.57
CA TYR A 286 10.66 -7.34 9.71
C TYR A 286 10.88 -6.53 10.99
N SER A 287 11.37 -7.18 12.05
CA SER A 287 11.81 -6.46 13.25
C SER A 287 13.09 -5.65 13.03
N MET A 288 13.95 -6.03 12.10
CA MET A 288 15.09 -5.21 11.69
C MET A 288 14.62 -3.97 10.92
N TRP A 289 13.71 -4.13 9.98
CA TRP A 289 13.11 -3.00 9.26
C TRP A 289 12.43 -2.02 10.21
N TYR A 290 11.82 -2.49 11.29
CA TYR A 290 11.23 -1.60 12.30
C TYR A 290 12.24 -0.61 12.88
N LEU A 291 13.45 -1.04 13.24
CA LEU A 291 14.46 -0.15 13.80
C LEU A 291 14.91 0.91 12.77
N ILE A 292 15.08 0.49 11.52
CA ILE A 292 15.45 1.38 10.42
C ILE A 292 14.34 2.41 10.16
N ILE A 293 13.10 1.95 10.01
CA ILE A 293 11.93 2.82 9.78
C ILE A 293 11.75 3.82 10.93
N GLN A 294 11.86 3.39 12.18
CA GLN A 294 11.71 4.27 13.34
C GLN A 294 12.75 5.37 13.35
N TYR A 295 14.01 5.05 13.02
CA TYR A 295 15.07 6.04 12.96
C TYR A 295 14.85 7.05 11.83
N GLU A 296 14.62 6.60 10.61
CA GLU A 296 14.40 7.47 9.45
C GLU A 296 13.15 8.32 9.61
N TRP A 297 12.07 7.74 10.12
CA TRP A 297 10.81 8.44 10.38
C TRP A 297 11.00 9.54 11.45
N TYR A 298 11.73 9.26 12.52
CA TYR A 298 12.09 10.27 13.50
C TYR A 298 12.95 11.38 12.90
N MET A 299 13.97 11.04 12.12
CA MET A 299 14.82 12.04 11.46
C MET A 299 14.04 12.95 10.50
N HIS A 300 12.96 12.45 9.93
CA HIS A 300 12.08 13.25 9.08
C HIS A 300 11.15 14.18 9.86
N ASN A 301 10.52 13.70 10.93
CA ASN A 301 9.44 14.43 11.60
C ASN A 301 9.82 15.07 12.95
N GLY A 302 10.93 14.63 13.57
CA GLY A 302 11.43 15.15 14.86
C GLY A 302 10.51 14.86 16.06
N ASN A 303 9.53 13.96 15.94
CA ASN A 303 8.55 13.69 17.01
C ASN A 303 9.14 12.79 18.10
N LEU A 304 9.88 13.41 19.02
CA LEU A 304 10.52 12.69 20.13
C LEU A 304 9.48 12.06 21.10
N ASP A 305 8.31 12.67 21.24
CA ASP A 305 7.27 12.12 22.15
C ASP A 305 6.65 10.85 21.58
N TYR A 306 6.52 10.75 20.26
CA TYR A 306 6.15 9.49 19.60
C TYR A 306 7.26 8.44 19.78
N LEU A 307 8.51 8.80 19.55
CA LEU A 307 9.64 7.88 19.71
C LEU A 307 9.75 7.35 21.15
N ARG A 308 9.53 8.22 22.17
CA ARG A 308 9.52 7.83 23.58
C ARG A 308 8.47 6.77 23.91
N LYS A 309 7.31 6.77 23.25
CA LYS A 309 6.30 5.72 23.43
C LYS A 309 6.80 4.35 23.00
N HIS A 310 7.70 4.30 22.03
CA HIS A 310 8.31 3.07 21.53
C HIS A 310 9.58 2.64 22.27
N ARG A 311 10.06 3.43 23.25
CA ARG A 311 11.29 3.14 24.01
C ARG A 311 11.36 1.70 24.51
N GLY A 312 10.32 1.22 25.19
CA GLY A 312 10.30 -0.15 25.74
C GLY A 312 10.33 -1.23 24.68
N TYR A 313 9.69 -0.99 23.52
CA TYR A 313 9.74 -1.94 22.42
C TYR A 313 11.11 -1.96 21.74
N ILE A 314 11.72 -0.81 21.52
CA ILE A 314 13.07 -0.68 20.92
C ILE A 314 14.10 -1.38 21.79
N THR A 315 14.17 -1.05 23.08
CA THR A 315 15.14 -1.63 24.00
C THR A 315 14.96 -3.14 24.17
N GLY A 316 13.72 -3.60 24.33
CA GLY A 316 13.41 -5.03 24.46
C GLY A 316 13.69 -5.83 23.18
N LEU A 317 13.51 -5.21 22.00
CA LEU A 317 13.89 -5.83 20.72
C LEU A 317 15.41 -5.99 20.61
N ILE A 318 16.18 -4.98 21.03
CA ILE A 318 17.66 -5.03 21.07
C ILE A 318 18.11 -6.13 22.02
N ASP A 319 17.51 -6.26 23.21
CA ASP A 319 17.81 -7.34 24.15
C ASP A 319 17.54 -8.73 23.54
N ARG A 320 16.43 -8.85 22.80
CA ARG A 320 16.11 -10.08 22.10
C ARG A 320 17.15 -10.42 21.01
N ILE A 321 17.56 -9.43 20.22
CA ILE A 321 18.59 -9.61 19.18
C ILE A 321 19.92 -10.04 19.83
N ASP A 322 20.30 -9.41 20.94
CA ASP A 322 21.54 -9.73 21.68
C ASP A 322 21.58 -11.20 22.09
N GLY A 323 20.48 -11.73 22.63
CA GLY A 323 20.37 -13.15 22.98
C GLY A 323 20.41 -14.13 21.79
N CYS A 324 20.38 -13.62 20.56
CA CYS A 324 20.44 -14.43 19.33
C CYS A 324 21.80 -14.35 18.60
N VAL A 325 22.76 -13.57 19.08
CA VAL A 325 24.09 -13.44 18.46
C VAL A 325 25.17 -13.83 19.46
N ASP A 326 25.91 -14.91 19.18
CA ASP A 326 26.95 -15.40 20.06
C ASP A 326 28.24 -14.56 20.01
N GLU A 327 29.21 -14.87 20.86
CA GLU A 327 30.49 -14.15 20.95
C GLU A 327 31.37 -14.36 19.69
N GLU A 328 31.18 -15.42 18.96
CA GLU A 328 31.85 -15.73 17.68
C GLU A 328 31.21 -14.99 16.51
N GLY A 329 30.05 -14.34 16.72
CA GLY A 329 29.30 -13.60 15.71
C GLY A 329 28.37 -14.47 14.85
N ASN A 330 28.03 -15.67 15.29
CA ASN A 330 26.96 -16.45 14.67
C ASN A 330 25.61 -15.89 15.12
N GLU A 331 24.68 -15.73 14.20
CA GLU A 331 23.32 -15.28 14.49
C GLU A 331 22.32 -16.46 14.36
N ASN A 332 21.37 -16.50 15.27
CA ASN A 332 20.29 -17.50 15.34
C ASN A 332 18.93 -16.82 15.58
N LEU A 333 18.63 -15.77 14.78
CA LEU A 333 17.39 -15.02 14.91
C LEU A 333 16.20 -15.77 14.32
N ALA A 334 16.42 -16.60 13.30
CA ALA A 334 15.36 -17.35 12.63
C ALA A 334 15.85 -18.68 12.07
N LYS A 335 14.94 -19.65 11.99
CA LYS A 335 15.22 -20.94 11.31
C LYS A 335 15.44 -20.78 9.81
N SER A 336 14.74 -19.82 9.18
CA SER A 336 14.91 -19.43 7.78
C SER A 336 15.08 -17.93 7.68
N ARG A 337 16.15 -17.52 7.03
CA ARG A 337 16.41 -16.11 6.72
C ARG A 337 15.57 -15.71 5.50
N PHE A 338 15.01 -14.52 5.52
CA PHE A 338 14.19 -14.00 4.42
C PHE A 338 14.66 -12.60 4.02
N LEU A 339 14.86 -12.39 2.74
CA LEU A 339 15.02 -11.07 2.12
C LEU A 339 13.82 -10.77 1.21
N ASP A 340 13.72 -11.50 0.10
CA ASP A 340 12.60 -11.49 -0.82
C ASP A 340 12.40 -12.87 -1.47
N TRP A 341 11.30 -13.07 -2.15
CA TRP A 341 10.99 -14.36 -2.80
C TRP A 341 12.00 -14.74 -3.90
N PRO A 342 12.46 -13.82 -4.78
CA PRO A 342 13.43 -14.14 -5.82
C PRO A 342 14.79 -14.58 -5.29
N SER A 343 15.22 -14.13 -4.12
CA SER A 343 16.53 -14.46 -3.55
C SER A 343 16.56 -15.84 -2.84
N THR A 344 15.40 -16.38 -2.47
CA THR A 344 15.27 -17.60 -1.67
C THR A 344 16.12 -18.79 -2.14
N PRO A 345 16.34 -19.07 -3.46
CA PRO A 345 17.18 -20.17 -3.89
C PRO A 345 18.67 -19.99 -3.61
N ASN A 346 19.12 -18.77 -3.28
CA ASN A 346 20.55 -18.47 -3.00
C ASN A 346 20.79 -18.29 -1.50
N GLU A 347 20.78 -19.39 -0.74
CA GLU A 347 20.88 -19.37 0.72
C GLU A 347 22.11 -18.62 1.24
N ALA A 348 23.28 -18.79 0.61
CA ALA A 348 24.51 -18.12 1.04
C ALA A 348 24.43 -16.59 0.81
N GLY A 349 23.85 -16.16 -0.32
CA GLY A 349 23.60 -14.75 -0.61
C GLY A 349 22.56 -14.17 0.34
N VAL A 350 21.48 -14.90 0.60
CA VAL A 350 20.44 -14.50 1.58
C VAL A 350 21.06 -14.34 2.97
N GLU A 351 21.92 -15.24 3.42
CA GLU A 351 22.63 -15.11 4.71
C GLU A 351 23.45 -13.82 4.76
N ALA A 352 24.20 -13.52 3.71
CA ALA A 352 25.01 -12.29 3.66
C ALA A 352 24.17 -11.03 3.71
N GLY A 353 23.11 -10.95 2.91
CA GLY A 353 22.19 -9.82 2.88
C GLY A 353 21.40 -9.65 4.18
N TYR A 354 20.95 -10.75 4.79
CA TYR A 354 20.26 -10.73 6.07
C TYR A 354 21.15 -10.20 7.21
N ARG A 355 22.42 -10.60 7.24
CA ARG A 355 23.39 -10.07 8.21
C ARG A 355 23.71 -8.61 7.96
N ALA A 356 23.73 -8.18 6.71
CA ALA A 356 23.90 -6.76 6.37
C ALA A 356 22.69 -5.92 6.83
N LEU A 357 21.46 -6.42 6.63
CA LEU A 357 20.25 -5.80 7.14
C LEU A 357 20.27 -5.69 8.68
N LEU A 358 20.71 -6.74 9.36
CA LEU A 358 20.89 -6.73 10.82
C LEU A 358 21.92 -5.68 11.25
N GLY A 359 23.04 -5.59 10.54
CA GLY A 359 24.07 -4.58 10.82
C GLY A 359 23.54 -3.15 10.69
N TRP A 360 22.79 -2.88 9.63
CA TRP A 360 22.13 -1.57 9.43
C TRP A 360 21.09 -1.31 10.54
N ALA A 361 20.25 -2.27 10.85
CA ALA A 361 19.25 -2.13 11.92
C ALA A 361 19.89 -1.86 13.29
N LEU A 362 21.05 -2.45 13.60
CA LEU A 362 21.80 -2.20 14.83
C LEU A 362 22.43 -0.81 14.86
N ASP A 363 22.93 -0.31 13.73
CA ASP A 363 23.45 1.04 13.63
C ASP A 363 22.36 2.08 13.89
N ASP A 364 21.19 1.94 13.28
CA ASP A 364 20.04 2.81 13.51
C ASP A 364 19.44 2.60 14.91
N GLY A 365 19.43 1.37 15.41
CA GLY A 365 19.04 1.05 16.79
C GLY A 365 19.93 1.75 17.84
N ALA A 366 21.25 1.83 17.61
CA ALA A 366 22.17 2.57 18.47
C ALA A 366 21.84 4.07 18.49
N LYS A 367 21.60 4.66 17.31
CA LYS A 367 21.20 6.08 17.19
C LYS A 367 19.85 6.36 17.87
N LEU A 368 18.86 5.47 17.71
CA LEU A 368 17.59 5.56 18.42
C LEU A 368 17.76 5.54 19.95
N CYS A 369 18.62 4.64 20.44
CA CYS A 369 18.93 4.55 21.87
C CYS A 369 19.64 5.81 22.38
N ASP A 370 20.54 6.40 21.60
CA ASP A 370 21.17 7.67 21.95
C ASP A 370 20.16 8.81 22.05
N LEU A 371 19.20 8.90 21.11
CA LEU A 371 18.11 9.88 21.12
C LEU A 371 17.17 9.70 22.34
N LEU A 372 17.01 8.46 22.79
CA LEU A 372 16.18 8.11 23.96
C LEU A 372 16.92 8.15 25.29
N ASP A 373 18.20 8.53 25.30
CA ASP A 373 19.11 8.49 26.46
C ASP A 373 19.33 7.07 27.05
N GLU A 374 19.24 6.04 26.19
CA GLU A 374 19.45 4.63 26.50
C GLU A 374 20.87 4.18 26.19
N LYS A 375 21.87 4.83 26.81
CA LYS A 375 23.32 4.61 26.54
C LYS A 375 23.75 3.13 26.63
N GLY A 376 23.16 2.37 27.56
CA GLY A 376 23.46 0.95 27.73
C GLY A 376 23.03 0.13 26.51
N HIS A 377 21.86 0.41 25.93
CA HIS A 377 21.36 -0.26 24.74
C HIS A 377 22.08 0.20 23.47
N ALA A 378 22.48 1.48 23.40
CA ALA A 378 23.34 1.96 22.29
C ALA A 378 24.69 1.21 22.28
N ALA A 379 25.34 1.08 23.44
CA ALA A 379 26.58 0.29 23.56
C ALA A 379 26.35 -1.21 23.21
N LYS A 380 25.21 -1.76 23.60
CA LYS A 380 24.83 -3.14 23.24
C LYS A 380 24.69 -3.33 21.74
N CYS A 381 23.99 -2.44 21.02
CA CYS A 381 23.91 -2.47 19.55
C CYS A 381 25.31 -2.50 18.90
N ASN A 382 26.21 -1.60 19.36
CA ASN A 382 27.57 -1.54 18.86
C ASN A 382 28.37 -2.84 19.15
N ALA A 383 28.17 -3.44 20.32
CA ALA A 383 28.80 -4.73 20.69
C ALA A 383 28.31 -5.86 19.80
N ILE A 384 26.98 -5.96 19.55
CA ILE A 384 26.40 -6.97 18.65
C ILE A 384 26.95 -6.76 17.22
N ALA A 385 26.97 -5.54 16.71
CA ALA A 385 27.52 -5.21 15.40
C ALA A 385 29.02 -5.59 15.30
N GLY A 386 29.78 -5.38 16.40
CA GLY A 386 31.18 -5.80 16.50
C GLY A 386 31.35 -7.32 16.43
N ARG A 387 30.47 -8.08 17.09
CA ARG A 387 30.47 -9.56 17.00
C ARG A 387 30.14 -10.03 15.57
N LEU A 388 29.12 -9.46 14.93
CA LEU A 388 28.74 -9.80 13.56
C LEU A 388 29.89 -9.57 12.55
N LYS A 389 30.72 -8.56 12.74
CA LYS A 389 31.88 -8.27 11.88
C LYS A 389 32.97 -9.35 11.93
N LYS A 390 33.00 -10.21 12.96
CA LYS A 390 33.93 -11.35 13.02
C LYS A 390 33.68 -12.37 11.91
N GLN A 391 32.44 -12.39 11.35
CA GLN A 391 32.02 -13.34 10.33
C GLN A 391 31.31 -12.65 9.17
N ILE A 392 32.03 -11.83 8.42
CA ILE A 392 31.50 -11.20 7.21
C ILE A 392 31.30 -12.25 6.13
N LYS A 393 30.07 -12.39 5.66
CA LYS A 393 29.71 -13.33 4.58
C LYS A 393 29.85 -12.65 3.22
N GLN A 394 30.07 -13.44 2.18
CA GLN A 394 30.13 -12.96 0.81
C GLN A 394 28.73 -12.95 0.17
N PRO A 395 28.40 -11.97 -0.66
CA PRO A 395 27.06 -11.85 -1.25
C PRO A 395 26.71 -12.94 -2.28
N ASN A 396 27.61 -13.85 -2.58
CA ASN A 396 27.42 -14.99 -3.48
C ASN A 396 26.71 -14.63 -4.80
N ARG A 397 27.12 -13.52 -5.43
CA ARG A 397 26.55 -12.92 -6.66
C ARG A 397 25.06 -12.53 -6.53
N LEU A 398 24.51 -12.50 -5.33
CA LEU A 398 23.15 -12.04 -5.10
C LEU A 398 23.13 -10.50 -5.03
N LYS A 399 22.47 -9.86 -5.98
CA LYS A 399 22.41 -8.39 -6.08
C LYS A 399 21.74 -7.75 -4.87
N GLN A 400 20.70 -8.37 -4.32
CA GLN A 400 20.02 -7.96 -3.10
C GLN A 400 20.99 -7.88 -1.92
N ALA A 401 21.82 -8.91 -1.76
CA ALA A 401 22.81 -8.96 -0.70
C ALA A 401 23.90 -7.90 -0.90
N ALA A 402 24.43 -7.78 -2.12
CA ALA A 402 25.47 -6.78 -2.43
C ALA A 402 24.96 -5.35 -2.18
N ALA A 403 23.70 -5.07 -2.55
CA ALA A 403 23.08 -3.78 -2.30
C ALA A 403 22.96 -3.48 -0.80
N LEU A 404 22.44 -4.42 0.00
CA LEU A 404 22.36 -4.25 1.45
C LEU A 404 23.72 -4.09 2.10
N MET A 405 24.72 -4.86 1.65
CA MET A 405 26.10 -4.74 2.17
C MET A 405 26.71 -3.37 1.85
N ALA A 406 26.48 -2.84 0.65
CA ALA A 406 26.94 -1.50 0.27
C ALA A 406 26.23 -0.40 1.07
N VAL A 407 24.90 -0.52 1.24
CA VAL A 407 24.11 0.44 2.01
C VAL A 407 24.51 0.43 3.48
N ALA A 408 24.74 -0.76 4.07
CA ALA A 408 25.16 -0.94 5.46
C ALA A 408 26.65 -0.70 5.72
N GLY A 409 27.44 -0.33 4.70
CA GLY A 409 28.88 -0.07 4.87
C GLY A 409 29.73 -1.31 5.17
N LEU A 410 29.28 -2.50 4.76
CA LEU A 410 29.98 -3.78 4.92
C LEU A 410 30.72 -4.22 3.66
N MET A 411 30.50 -3.53 2.55
CA MET A 411 31.17 -3.71 1.27
C MET A 411 31.29 -2.33 0.62
N GLU A 412 32.46 -2.06 0.01
CA GLU A 412 32.66 -0.80 -0.73
C GLU A 412 31.63 -0.70 -1.86
N PRO A 413 30.89 0.43 -1.98
CA PRO A 413 29.84 0.59 -2.98
C PRO A 413 30.31 0.34 -4.42
N GLU A 414 31.50 0.86 -4.78
CA GLU A 414 32.10 0.67 -6.11
C GLU A 414 32.30 -0.82 -6.40
N ARG A 415 32.85 -1.56 -5.44
CA ARG A 415 33.06 -2.98 -5.56
C ARG A 415 31.74 -3.76 -5.69
N ALA A 416 30.74 -3.42 -4.89
CA ALA A 416 29.41 -4.03 -4.97
C ALA A 416 28.76 -3.81 -6.35
N CYS A 417 28.94 -2.61 -6.90
CA CYS A 417 28.41 -2.23 -8.19
C CYS A 417 29.15 -2.92 -9.34
N ASP A 418 30.48 -2.85 -9.39
CA ASP A 418 31.29 -3.36 -10.49
C ASP A 418 31.26 -4.89 -10.58
N GLU A 419 31.38 -5.57 -9.43
CA GLU A 419 31.49 -7.02 -9.39
C GLU A 419 30.15 -7.74 -9.44
N ILE A 420 29.03 -7.09 -8.99
CA ILE A 420 27.76 -7.80 -8.79
C ILE A 420 26.56 -7.05 -9.37
N ILE A 421 26.27 -5.81 -8.91
CA ILE A 421 24.99 -5.15 -9.20
C ILE A 421 24.87 -4.81 -10.68
N SER A 422 25.92 -4.26 -11.30
CA SER A 422 25.92 -3.87 -12.71
C SER A 422 26.07 -5.05 -13.67
N VAL A 423 26.51 -6.21 -13.19
CA VAL A 423 26.72 -7.40 -14.04
C VAL A 423 25.40 -7.87 -14.62
N GLY A 424 25.31 -7.90 -15.96
CA GLY A 424 24.10 -8.27 -16.68
C GLY A 424 22.98 -7.20 -16.67
N GLY A 425 23.31 -5.96 -16.29
CA GLY A 425 22.37 -4.84 -16.25
C GLY A 425 21.24 -5.06 -15.22
N ALA A 426 20.02 -4.72 -15.60
CA ALA A 426 18.85 -4.85 -14.71
C ALA A 426 18.37 -6.30 -14.50
N ARG A 427 18.99 -7.31 -15.12
CA ARG A 427 18.66 -8.70 -14.88
C ARG A 427 18.82 -9.02 -13.40
N ASP A 428 17.90 -9.79 -12.84
CA ASP A 428 17.86 -10.24 -11.44
C ASP A 428 17.64 -9.09 -10.41
N PHE A 429 17.26 -7.89 -10.87
CA PHE A 429 16.70 -6.89 -9.97
C PHE A 429 15.31 -7.35 -9.54
N SER A 430 15.10 -7.47 -8.23
CA SER A 430 13.74 -7.64 -7.70
C SER A 430 13.06 -6.28 -7.53
N THR A 431 11.74 -6.26 -7.54
CA THR A 431 10.95 -5.03 -7.41
C THR A 431 11.27 -4.30 -6.11
N PHE A 432 11.28 -5.03 -4.99
CA PHE A 432 11.56 -4.45 -3.67
C PHE A 432 13.03 -4.00 -3.55
N TYR A 433 13.98 -4.91 -3.78
CA TYR A 433 15.42 -4.59 -3.61
C TYR A 433 16.01 -3.73 -4.73
N GLY A 434 15.31 -3.53 -5.83
CA GLY A 434 15.71 -2.57 -6.86
C GLY A 434 15.96 -1.17 -6.32
N TYR A 435 15.19 -0.73 -5.33
CA TYR A 435 15.39 0.53 -4.63
C TYR A 435 16.77 0.61 -3.97
N TYR A 436 17.16 -0.42 -3.22
CA TYR A 436 18.48 -0.47 -2.54
C TYR A 436 19.63 -0.66 -3.51
N MET A 437 19.40 -1.33 -4.62
CA MET A 437 20.41 -1.44 -5.69
C MET A 437 20.68 -0.06 -6.31
N LEU A 438 19.64 0.75 -6.53
CA LEU A 438 19.82 2.14 -7.01
C LEU A 438 20.53 3.01 -5.95
N GLN A 439 20.27 2.82 -4.66
CA GLN A 439 21.00 3.51 -3.60
C GLN A 439 22.47 3.11 -3.57
N ALA A 440 22.79 1.83 -3.75
CA ALA A 440 24.18 1.36 -3.82
C ALA A 440 24.90 1.95 -5.03
N LEU A 441 24.24 1.99 -6.21
CA LEU A 441 24.78 2.64 -7.41
C LEU A 441 25.03 4.13 -7.19
N ALA A 442 24.11 4.84 -6.54
CA ALA A 442 24.27 6.26 -6.23
C ALA A 442 25.43 6.54 -5.25
N LYS A 443 25.71 5.59 -4.33
CA LYS A 443 26.86 5.69 -3.42
C LYS A 443 28.21 5.42 -4.12
N ALA A 444 28.20 4.65 -5.19
CA ALA A 444 29.37 4.34 -5.99
C ALA A 444 29.75 5.45 -7.00
N GLY A 445 28.89 6.48 -7.18
CA GLY A 445 29.06 7.56 -8.15
C GLY A 445 28.39 7.21 -9.46
#